data_56df8c8186472863d43614532c222de4
#
_entry.id   56df8c8186472863d43614532c222de4
#
_cell.length_a   1.000
_cell.length_b   1.000
_cell.length_c   1.000
_cell.angle_alpha   90.00
_cell.angle_beta   90.00
_cell.angle_gamma   90.00
#
_symmetry.space_group_name_H-M   'P 1'
#
loop_
_entity.id
_entity.type
_entity.pdbx_description
1 polymer ?
#
loop_
_entity_poly.entity_id
_entity_poly.type
_entity_poly.pdbx_seq_one_letter_code
_entity_poly.pdbx_strand_id
1 'polypeptide(L)'
;ALMANDKTFEAKSVILATGIEYTRPIKGEEEYLGKGVGYCATCDAPLYKGKVVTIIGHNKEAEEEANYVSELAGEVYYVPMYKGNYNLRNNIKVVEDKPQEIVGELKVNKLILKNTEIETDAVFLLKDSISPGQLVPGLKIEENHIFVDRLMKTNIPGCFAAGDCVGKPYQYIKSAGEGNIAALSAVQYLDKI
;
A
#
# COMPACT_ATOMS: atom_id res chain seq x y z
N ALA A 1 12.41 -5.54 11.62
CA ALA A 1 11.16 -6.27 11.89
C ALA A 1 10.15 -6.00 10.77
N LEU A 2 9.33 -6.97 10.45
CA LEU A 2 8.23 -6.89 9.47
C LEU A 2 6.91 -7.14 10.21
N MET A 3 5.88 -6.39 9.88
CA MET A 3 4.53 -6.61 10.40
C MET A 3 3.64 -7.22 9.31
N ALA A 4 2.95 -8.30 9.63
CA ALA A 4 1.94 -8.91 8.76
C ALA A 4 0.86 -9.58 9.63
N ASN A 5 -0.41 -9.29 9.35
CA ASN A 5 -1.57 -9.87 10.04
C ASN A 5 -1.43 -9.79 11.58
N ASP A 6 -1.19 -8.60 12.13
CA ASP A 6 -1.00 -8.32 13.57
C ASP A 6 0.18 -9.06 14.22
N LYS A 7 1.06 -9.65 13.43
CA LYS A 7 2.27 -10.33 13.91
C LYS A 7 3.52 -9.59 13.48
N THR A 8 4.47 -9.49 14.39
CA THR A 8 5.80 -8.96 14.10
C THR A 8 6.74 -10.12 13.83
N PHE A 9 7.47 -10.03 12.72
CA PHE A 9 8.51 -10.99 12.33
C PHE A 9 9.87 -10.30 12.37
N GLU A 10 10.84 -10.95 13.00
CA GLU A 10 12.23 -10.53 12.95
C GLU A 10 12.99 -11.44 11.98
N ALA A 11 13.79 -10.83 11.10
CA ALA A 11 14.59 -11.55 10.13
C ALA A 11 15.96 -10.87 9.97
N LYS A 12 16.98 -11.67 9.71
CA LYS A 12 18.33 -11.21 9.41
C LYS A 12 18.48 -10.78 7.96
N SER A 13 17.59 -11.23 7.08
CA SER A 13 17.54 -10.88 5.66
C SER A 13 16.10 -10.89 5.17
N VAL A 14 15.81 -10.08 4.13
CA VAL A 14 14.50 -9.95 3.50
C VAL A 14 14.67 -9.92 1.99
N ILE A 15 13.80 -10.62 1.26
CA ILE A 15 13.69 -10.56 -0.19
C ILE A 15 12.33 -9.97 -0.54
N LEU A 16 12.31 -8.84 -1.22
CA LEU A 16 11.11 -8.18 -1.72
C LEU A 16 10.79 -8.71 -3.13
N ALA A 17 9.64 -9.35 -3.30
CA ALA A 17 9.20 -9.93 -4.56
C ALA A 17 7.70 -9.61 -4.79
N THR A 18 7.33 -8.36 -4.57
CA THR A 18 5.93 -7.90 -4.47
C THR A 18 5.28 -7.59 -5.82
N GLY A 19 6.04 -7.74 -6.94
CA GLY A 19 5.55 -7.33 -8.24
C GLY A 19 5.56 -5.81 -8.41
N ILE A 20 4.67 -5.30 -9.25
CA ILE A 20 4.55 -3.86 -9.54
C ILE A 20 3.13 -3.38 -9.27
N GLU A 21 3.04 -2.12 -8.88
CA GLU A 21 1.80 -1.38 -8.80
C GLU A 21 1.72 -0.41 -9.99
N TYR A 22 0.55 -0.41 -10.67
CA TYR A 22 0.31 0.48 -11.81
C TYR A 22 -0.35 1.81 -11.45
N THR A 23 -0.80 1.98 -10.21
CA THR A 23 -1.48 3.20 -9.78
C THR A 23 -0.49 4.25 -9.29
N ARG A 24 -0.57 5.45 -9.87
CA ARG A 24 0.19 6.60 -9.37
C ARG A 24 -0.32 6.99 -7.99
N PRO A 25 0.56 7.36 -7.05
CA PRO A 25 0.14 7.91 -5.76
C PRO A 25 -0.76 9.13 -5.96
N ILE A 26 -1.77 9.25 -5.13
CA ILE A 26 -2.60 10.45 -5.05
C ILE A 26 -1.77 11.55 -4.38
N LYS A 27 -1.88 12.78 -4.84
CA LYS A 27 -1.18 13.90 -4.20
C LYS A 27 -1.52 13.96 -2.71
N GLY A 28 -0.53 14.07 -1.83
CA GLY A 28 -0.68 14.01 -0.38
C GLY A 28 -0.64 12.61 0.22
N GLU A 29 -0.74 11.53 -0.58
CA GLU A 29 -0.74 10.15 -0.09
C GLU A 29 0.50 9.83 0.75
N GLU A 30 1.69 10.14 0.24
CA GLU A 30 2.96 9.90 0.94
C GLU A 30 3.17 10.85 2.13
N GLU A 31 2.75 12.10 2.02
CA GLU A 31 2.90 13.13 3.05
C GLU A 31 2.12 12.79 4.32
N TYR A 32 0.90 12.24 4.14
CA TYR A 32 0.01 11.91 5.24
C TYR A 32 0.01 10.41 5.61
N LEU A 33 0.91 9.62 5.06
CA LEU A 33 1.07 8.21 5.45
C LEU A 33 1.39 8.10 6.96
N GLY A 34 0.56 7.33 7.68
CA GLY A 34 0.60 7.25 9.14
C GLY A 34 0.06 8.47 9.89
N LYS A 35 -0.43 9.48 9.15
CA LYS A 35 -1.07 10.68 9.71
C LYS A 35 -2.54 10.81 9.23
N GLY A 36 -3.20 9.68 9.09
CA GLY A 36 -4.55 9.56 8.57
C GLY A 36 -4.63 8.89 7.20
N VAL A 37 -3.53 8.65 6.51
CA VAL A 37 -3.47 7.77 5.33
C VAL A 37 -2.94 6.41 5.74
N GLY A 38 -3.55 5.35 5.23
CA GLY A 38 -3.14 3.96 5.43
C GLY A 38 -3.52 3.04 4.28
N TYR A 39 -2.95 1.83 4.28
CA TYR A 39 -3.17 0.81 3.24
C TYR A 39 -3.83 -0.46 3.78
N CYS A 40 -4.15 -0.51 5.06
CA CYS A 40 -4.87 -1.60 5.71
C CYS A 40 -5.98 -1.00 6.58
N ALA A 41 -7.18 -0.96 6.06
CA ALA A 41 -8.30 -0.36 6.80
C ALA A 41 -8.64 -1.18 8.06
N THR A 42 -8.61 -2.50 7.98
CA THR A 42 -8.88 -3.39 9.12
C THR A 42 -7.84 -3.27 10.23
N CYS A 43 -6.56 -2.99 9.88
CA CYS A 43 -5.49 -2.81 10.87
C CYS A 43 -5.70 -1.55 11.72
N ASP A 44 -6.08 -0.46 11.08
CA ASP A 44 -6.09 0.88 11.68
C ASP A 44 -7.50 1.36 12.07
N ALA A 45 -8.58 0.68 11.63
CA ALA A 45 -9.97 1.06 11.91
C ALA A 45 -10.26 1.33 13.41
N PRO A 46 -9.70 0.57 14.37
CA PRO A 46 -9.93 0.84 15.80
C PRO A 46 -9.48 2.25 16.23
N LEU A 47 -8.49 2.85 15.57
CA LEU A 47 -7.99 4.20 15.86
C LEU A 47 -8.98 5.30 15.43
N TYR A 48 -9.90 4.95 14.52
CA TYR A 48 -10.88 5.86 13.94
C TYR A 48 -12.31 5.58 14.38
N LYS A 49 -12.48 4.94 15.53
CA LYS A 49 -13.81 4.67 16.11
C LYS A 49 -14.60 5.96 16.28
N GLY A 50 -15.81 5.98 15.70
CA GLY A 50 -16.71 7.14 15.75
C GLY A 50 -16.28 8.33 14.88
N LYS A 51 -15.24 8.17 14.05
CA LYS A 51 -14.70 9.18 13.14
C LYS A 51 -15.25 9.03 11.73
N VAL A 52 -14.96 10.00 10.87
CA VAL A 52 -15.27 9.94 9.45
C VAL A 52 -14.09 9.28 8.73
N VAL A 53 -14.37 8.22 7.99
CA VAL A 53 -13.37 7.44 7.26
C VAL A 53 -13.72 7.36 5.78
N THR A 54 -12.76 7.63 4.91
CA THR A 54 -12.91 7.42 3.48
C THR A 54 -12.05 6.24 3.03
N ILE A 55 -12.64 5.35 2.24
CA ILE A 55 -11.97 4.19 1.66
C ILE A 55 -11.96 4.35 0.15
N ILE A 56 -10.77 4.33 -0.45
CA ILE A 56 -10.55 4.28 -1.89
C ILE A 56 -10.29 2.82 -2.24
N GLY A 57 -11.30 2.14 -2.82
CA GLY A 57 -11.24 0.72 -3.15
C GLY A 57 -10.86 0.50 -4.61
N HIS A 58 -9.76 -0.20 -4.86
CA HIS A 58 -9.30 -0.52 -6.21
C HIS A 58 -9.83 -1.86 -6.75
N ASN A 59 -10.35 -2.72 -5.87
CA ASN A 59 -10.89 -4.04 -6.19
C ASN A 59 -12.11 -4.37 -5.30
N LYS A 60 -12.72 -5.54 -5.54
CA LYS A 60 -13.88 -5.99 -4.76
C LYS A 60 -13.56 -6.41 -3.34
N GLU A 61 -12.36 -6.85 -3.07
CA GLU A 61 -11.89 -7.24 -1.74
C GLU A 61 -11.93 -6.05 -0.78
N ALA A 62 -11.74 -4.83 -1.29
CA ALA A 62 -11.88 -3.60 -0.52
C ALA A 62 -13.29 -3.37 0.06
N GLU A 63 -14.32 -3.99 -0.52
CA GLU A 63 -15.70 -3.90 -0.01
C GLU A 63 -15.85 -4.60 1.35
N GLU A 64 -15.14 -5.71 1.57
CA GLU A 64 -15.15 -6.43 2.85
C GLU A 64 -14.51 -5.59 3.96
N GLU A 65 -13.38 -4.95 3.66
CA GLU A 65 -12.73 -4.04 4.60
C GLU A 65 -13.62 -2.82 4.89
N ALA A 66 -14.26 -2.24 3.87
CA ALA A 66 -15.20 -1.13 4.06
C ALA A 66 -16.38 -1.51 4.95
N ASN A 67 -16.92 -2.70 4.76
CA ASN A 67 -18.00 -3.23 5.59
C ASN A 67 -17.57 -3.39 7.06
N TYR A 68 -16.35 -3.89 7.30
CA TYR A 68 -15.79 -3.99 8.64
C TYR A 68 -15.59 -2.60 9.27
N VAL A 69 -14.97 -1.66 8.55
CA VAL A 69 -14.76 -0.29 9.06
C VAL A 69 -16.07 0.39 9.42
N SER A 70 -17.15 0.11 8.66
CA SER A 70 -18.47 0.70 8.92
C SER A 70 -19.15 0.25 10.22
N GLU A 71 -18.60 -0.77 10.89
CA GLU A 71 -19.02 -1.18 12.23
C GLU A 71 -18.39 -0.34 13.35
N LEU A 72 -17.27 0.30 13.06
CA LEU A 72 -16.45 1.04 14.04
C LEU A 72 -16.50 2.55 13.83
N ALA A 73 -16.40 3.00 12.60
CA ALA A 73 -16.42 4.41 12.24
C ALA A 73 -17.80 5.04 12.45
N GLY A 74 -17.84 6.34 12.67
CA GLY A 74 -19.10 7.09 12.77
C GLY A 74 -19.74 7.30 11.39
N GLU A 75 -18.93 7.48 10.36
CA GLU A 75 -19.36 7.64 8.98
C GLU A 75 -18.31 7.05 8.03
N VAL A 76 -18.75 6.37 6.97
CA VAL A 76 -17.85 5.78 5.98
C VAL A 76 -18.25 6.22 4.58
N TYR A 77 -17.29 6.77 3.87
CA TYR A 77 -17.35 7.01 2.43
C TYR A 77 -16.54 5.95 1.69
N TYR A 78 -17.10 5.42 0.61
CA TYR A 78 -16.42 4.48 -0.29
C TYR A 78 -16.29 5.09 -1.68
N VAL A 79 -15.07 5.22 -2.15
CA VAL A 79 -14.73 5.76 -3.48
C VAL A 79 -14.20 4.61 -4.34
N PRO A 80 -15.05 3.97 -5.16
CA PRO A 80 -14.62 2.85 -6.00
C PRO A 80 -13.80 3.33 -7.19
N MET A 81 -12.66 2.66 -7.41
CA MET A 81 -11.80 2.86 -8.58
C MET A 81 -12.10 1.86 -9.70
N TYR A 82 -13.12 1.05 -9.55
CA TYR A 82 -13.61 0.07 -10.50
C TYR A 82 -15.13 0.25 -10.72
N LYS A 83 -15.67 -0.38 -11.75
CA LYS A 83 -17.11 -0.33 -12.07
C LYS A 83 -17.77 -1.65 -11.72
N GLY A 84 -18.97 -1.60 -11.21
CA GLY A 84 -19.79 -2.78 -10.94
C GLY A 84 -20.88 -2.54 -9.91
N ASN A 85 -21.49 -3.61 -9.46
CA ASN A 85 -22.36 -3.59 -8.29
C ASN A 85 -21.50 -3.77 -7.05
N TYR A 86 -21.70 -2.92 -6.06
CA TYR A 86 -20.94 -2.93 -4.81
C TYR A 86 -21.72 -3.71 -3.74
N ASN A 87 -21.05 -4.64 -3.08
CA ASN A 87 -21.61 -5.40 -1.96
C ASN A 87 -21.30 -4.69 -0.62
N LEU A 88 -21.82 -3.48 -0.47
CA LEU A 88 -21.60 -2.62 0.68
C LEU A 88 -22.83 -2.53 1.56
N ARG A 89 -22.62 -2.32 2.86
CA ARG A 89 -23.69 -2.06 3.82
C ARG A 89 -24.38 -0.73 3.53
N ASN A 90 -25.66 -0.64 3.89
CA ASN A 90 -26.49 0.54 3.60
C ASN A 90 -26.04 1.82 4.32
N ASN A 91 -25.21 1.71 5.36
CA ASN A 91 -24.66 2.86 6.09
C ASN A 91 -23.35 3.41 5.46
N ILE A 92 -22.87 2.81 4.37
CA ILE A 92 -21.70 3.28 3.62
C ILE A 92 -22.17 4.17 2.47
N LYS A 93 -21.61 5.36 2.40
CA LYS A 93 -21.90 6.33 1.32
C LYS A 93 -20.95 6.11 0.15
N VAL A 94 -21.47 5.65 -0.99
CA VAL A 94 -20.67 5.46 -2.20
C VAL A 94 -20.57 6.79 -2.95
N VAL A 95 -19.33 7.17 -3.31
CA VAL A 95 -19.02 8.37 -4.08
C VAL A 95 -18.26 7.97 -5.34
N GLU A 96 -18.95 7.90 -6.46
CA GLU A 96 -18.36 7.57 -7.78
C GLU A 96 -17.68 8.80 -8.39
N ASP A 97 -16.53 9.17 -7.88
CA ASP A 97 -15.72 10.28 -8.37
C ASP A 97 -14.23 9.91 -8.30
N LYS A 98 -13.36 10.71 -8.94
CA LYS A 98 -11.94 10.42 -9.03
C LYS A 98 -11.17 11.17 -7.94
N PRO A 99 -10.41 10.49 -7.07
CA PRO A 99 -9.57 11.13 -6.10
C PRO A 99 -8.43 11.90 -6.80
N GLN A 100 -8.14 13.10 -6.31
CA GLN A 100 -7.09 13.97 -6.84
C GLN A 100 -6.04 14.32 -5.80
N GLU A 101 -6.45 14.68 -4.58
CA GLU A 101 -5.54 15.15 -3.56
C GLU A 101 -6.08 14.82 -2.16
N ILE A 102 -5.19 14.39 -1.28
CA ILE A 102 -5.42 14.26 0.15
C ILE A 102 -4.78 15.48 0.81
N VAL A 103 -5.53 16.19 1.62
CA VAL A 103 -5.07 17.43 2.28
C VAL A 103 -5.30 17.38 3.78
N GLY A 104 -4.52 18.17 4.49
CA GLY A 104 -4.59 18.30 5.94
C GLY A 104 -3.57 19.32 6.44
N GLU A 105 -3.44 19.43 7.75
CA GLU A 105 -2.38 20.20 8.40
C GLU A 105 -1.36 19.22 9.04
N LEU A 106 -1.59 18.84 10.30
CA LEU A 106 -0.77 17.83 10.98
C LEU A 106 -1.18 16.40 10.62
N LYS A 107 -2.43 16.23 10.21
CA LYS A 107 -3.06 14.96 9.78
C LYS A 107 -4.08 15.24 8.69
N VAL A 108 -4.55 14.19 8.06
CA VAL A 108 -5.64 14.26 7.07
C VAL A 108 -6.86 14.96 7.67
N ASN A 109 -7.47 15.83 6.89
CA ASN A 109 -8.77 16.43 7.20
C ASN A 109 -9.74 16.42 6.01
N LYS A 110 -9.24 16.16 4.78
CA LYS A 110 -10.08 16.19 3.59
C LYS A 110 -9.49 15.37 2.45
N LEU A 111 -10.36 14.75 1.66
CA LEU A 111 -10.06 14.17 0.35
C LEU A 111 -10.71 15.05 -0.73
N ILE A 112 -9.91 15.57 -1.64
CA ILE A 112 -10.36 16.29 -2.83
C ILE A 112 -10.58 15.29 -3.95
N LEU A 113 -11.77 15.30 -4.50
CA LEU A 113 -12.17 14.54 -5.68
C LEU A 113 -12.26 15.48 -6.89
N LYS A 114 -12.51 14.94 -8.07
CA LYS A 114 -12.60 15.74 -9.29
C LYS A 114 -13.74 16.77 -9.27
N ASN A 115 -14.91 16.37 -8.75
CA ASN A 115 -16.12 17.19 -8.79
C ASN A 115 -16.64 17.54 -7.40
N THR A 116 -16.11 16.96 -6.32
CA THR A 116 -16.54 17.19 -4.95
C THR A 116 -15.37 17.03 -3.97
N GLU A 117 -15.64 17.21 -2.70
CA GLU A 117 -14.69 16.99 -1.62
C GLU A 117 -15.37 16.25 -0.46
N ILE A 118 -14.59 15.53 0.32
CA ILE A 118 -15.05 14.77 1.50
C ILE A 118 -14.21 15.19 2.70
N GLU A 119 -14.84 15.76 3.73
CA GLU A 119 -14.20 15.92 5.02
C GLU A 119 -14.05 14.57 5.68
N THR A 120 -12.83 14.22 6.10
CA THR A 120 -12.52 12.89 6.60
C THR A 120 -11.33 12.92 7.56
N ASP A 121 -11.39 12.07 8.60
CA ASP A 121 -10.29 11.91 9.56
C ASP A 121 -9.23 10.91 9.08
N ALA A 122 -9.61 10.03 8.13
CA ALA A 122 -8.68 9.06 7.52
C ALA A 122 -9.06 8.71 6.08
N VAL A 123 -8.05 8.39 5.29
CA VAL A 123 -8.18 7.87 3.93
C VAL A 123 -7.42 6.56 3.83
N PHE A 124 -8.14 5.45 3.62
CA PHE A 124 -7.54 4.15 3.36
C PHE A 124 -7.55 3.85 1.87
N LEU A 125 -6.36 3.61 1.30
CA LEU A 125 -6.20 3.23 -0.09
C LEU A 125 -6.00 1.72 -0.18
N LEU A 126 -7.06 1.00 -0.54
CA LEU A 126 -7.06 -0.46 -0.64
C LEU A 126 -6.72 -0.87 -2.08
N LYS A 127 -5.43 -1.02 -2.32
CA LYS A 127 -4.83 -1.37 -3.60
C LYS A 127 -4.43 -2.84 -3.60
N ASP A 128 -4.26 -3.42 -4.80
CA ASP A 128 -3.83 -4.82 -4.95
C ASP A 128 -2.39 -5.05 -4.49
N SER A 129 -1.56 -4.02 -4.52
CA SER A 129 -0.18 -4.06 -4.02
C SER A 129 0.26 -2.71 -3.45
N ILE A 130 1.11 -2.75 -2.44
CA ILE A 130 1.75 -1.57 -1.85
C ILE A 130 2.97 -1.22 -2.68
N SER A 131 3.15 0.09 -2.99
CA SER A 131 4.37 0.54 -3.65
C SER A 131 5.62 0.07 -2.89
N PRO A 132 6.61 -0.50 -3.57
CA PRO A 132 7.82 -1.04 -2.91
C PRO A 132 8.54 -0.04 -2.00
N GLY A 133 8.55 1.25 -2.35
CA GLY A 133 9.16 2.31 -1.54
C GLY A 133 8.44 2.58 -0.22
N GLN A 134 7.17 2.16 -0.11
CA GLN A 134 6.37 2.28 1.10
C GLN A 134 6.54 1.09 2.04
N LEU A 135 6.91 -0.09 1.50
CA LEU A 135 7.15 -1.29 2.29
C LEU A 135 8.38 -1.16 3.20
N VAL A 136 9.43 -0.55 2.70
CA VAL A 136 10.69 -0.41 3.43
C VAL A 136 11.18 1.03 3.34
N PRO A 137 11.06 1.83 4.40
CA PRO A 137 11.54 3.20 4.43
C PRO A 137 13.03 3.30 4.08
N GLY A 138 13.38 4.23 3.20
CA GLY A 138 14.76 4.46 2.76
C GLY A 138 15.23 3.58 1.61
N LEU A 139 14.36 2.73 1.03
CA LEU A 139 14.68 2.05 -0.24
C LEU A 139 14.93 3.06 -1.36
N LYS A 140 15.99 2.85 -2.11
CA LYS A 140 16.25 3.61 -3.33
C LYS A 140 15.31 3.14 -4.43
N ILE A 141 14.50 4.06 -4.95
CA ILE A 141 13.56 3.82 -6.04
C ILE A 141 14.04 4.59 -7.28
N GLU A 142 14.09 3.92 -8.42
CA GLU A 142 14.38 4.49 -9.72
C GLU A 142 13.27 4.08 -10.70
N GLU A 143 12.69 5.01 -11.44
CA GLU A 143 11.61 4.76 -12.42
C GLU A 143 10.45 3.90 -11.86
N ASN A 144 10.04 4.17 -10.62
CA ASN A 144 9.02 3.41 -9.87
C ASN A 144 9.39 1.95 -9.55
N HIS A 145 10.66 1.58 -9.60
CA HIS A 145 11.15 0.24 -9.28
C HIS A 145 12.19 0.30 -8.17
N ILE A 146 12.33 -0.78 -7.43
CA ILE A 146 13.39 -0.92 -6.44
C ILE A 146 14.72 -0.99 -7.17
N PHE A 147 15.64 -0.06 -6.86
CA PHE A 147 17.00 -0.14 -7.35
C PHE A 147 17.72 -1.34 -6.72
N VAL A 148 18.33 -2.18 -7.57
CA VAL A 148 19.18 -3.31 -7.16
C VAL A 148 20.46 -3.37 -8.00
N ASP A 149 21.50 -3.94 -7.42
CA ASP A 149 22.70 -4.30 -8.16
C ASP A 149 22.52 -5.63 -8.93
N ARG A 150 23.58 -6.10 -9.60
CA ARG A 150 23.56 -7.37 -10.35
C ARG A 150 23.35 -8.61 -9.46
N LEU A 151 23.53 -8.48 -8.15
CA LEU A 151 23.30 -9.52 -7.16
C LEU A 151 21.96 -9.36 -6.46
N MET A 152 21.05 -8.56 -7.01
CA MET A 152 19.72 -8.27 -6.45
C MET A 152 19.76 -7.63 -5.05
N LYS A 153 20.87 -6.96 -4.71
CA LYS A 153 21.02 -6.22 -3.44
C LYS A 153 20.43 -4.83 -3.60
N THR A 154 19.62 -4.43 -2.63
CA THR A 154 19.17 -3.04 -2.52
C THR A 154 20.25 -2.17 -1.86
N ASN A 155 19.96 -0.89 -1.68
CA ASN A 155 20.81 0.02 -0.90
C ASN A 155 20.77 -0.25 0.62
N ILE A 156 19.90 -1.14 1.10
CA ILE A 156 19.77 -1.48 2.52
C ILE A 156 20.46 -2.84 2.76
N PRO A 157 21.46 -2.93 3.63
CA PRO A 157 22.13 -4.19 3.95
C PRO A 157 21.15 -5.27 4.42
N GLY A 158 21.25 -6.48 3.85
CA GLY A 158 20.37 -7.60 4.18
C GLY A 158 18.99 -7.54 3.51
N CYS A 159 18.70 -6.48 2.75
CA CYS A 159 17.48 -6.35 1.96
C CYS A 159 17.79 -6.57 0.47
N PHE A 160 17.08 -7.50 -0.15
CA PHE A 160 17.18 -7.87 -1.56
C PHE A 160 15.81 -7.66 -2.23
N ALA A 161 15.81 -7.51 -3.57
CA ALA A 161 14.56 -7.46 -4.32
C ALA A 161 14.71 -8.18 -5.66
N ALA A 162 13.60 -8.74 -6.18
CA ALA A 162 13.60 -9.49 -7.42
C ALA A 162 12.21 -9.48 -8.09
N GLY A 163 12.17 -9.73 -9.39
CA GLY A 163 10.96 -9.80 -10.18
C GLY A 163 10.52 -8.45 -10.70
N ASP A 164 9.23 -8.28 -10.95
CA ASP A 164 8.72 -7.08 -11.62
C ASP A 164 8.93 -5.80 -10.80
N CYS A 165 9.03 -5.91 -9.48
CA CYS A 165 9.31 -4.75 -8.61
C CYS A 165 10.70 -4.12 -8.81
N VAL A 166 11.63 -4.77 -9.50
CA VAL A 166 12.97 -4.25 -9.80
C VAL A 166 13.15 -3.77 -11.26
N GLY A 167 12.10 -3.89 -12.08
CA GLY A 167 12.12 -3.33 -13.44
C GLY A 167 11.63 -4.24 -14.55
N LYS A 168 11.58 -3.68 -15.76
CA LYS A 168 11.22 -4.39 -17.00
C LYS A 168 12.34 -5.31 -17.48
N PRO A 169 12.03 -6.32 -18.34
CA PRO A 169 10.67 -6.71 -18.78
C PRO A 169 9.91 -7.50 -17.72
N TYR A 170 8.58 -7.37 -17.68
CA TYR A 170 7.72 -8.09 -16.76
C TYR A 170 7.44 -9.49 -17.30
N GLN A 171 8.31 -10.43 -16.96
CA GLN A 171 8.30 -11.78 -17.51
C GLN A 171 8.64 -12.82 -16.43
N TYR A 172 7.94 -13.95 -16.47
CA TYR A 172 8.14 -15.05 -15.52
C TYR A 172 9.60 -15.54 -15.47
N ILE A 173 10.24 -15.68 -16.62
CA ILE A 173 11.62 -16.18 -16.69
C ILE A 173 12.62 -15.20 -16.06
N LYS A 174 12.40 -13.88 -16.25
CA LYS A 174 13.19 -12.84 -15.57
C LYS A 174 12.99 -12.93 -14.07
N SER A 175 11.74 -12.94 -13.61
CA SER A 175 11.41 -13.01 -12.18
C SER A 175 11.98 -14.27 -11.53
N ALA A 176 11.94 -15.41 -12.22
CA ALA A 176 12.53 -16.65 -11.73
C ALA A 176 14.05 -16.56 -11.62
N GLY A 177 14.72 -16.02 -12.63
CA GLY A 177 16.18 -15.83 -12.64
C GLY A 177 16.65 -14.89 -11.54
N GLU A 178 16.00 -13.72 -11.43
CA GLU A 178 16.32 -12.75 -10.39
C GLU A 178 16.03 -13.27 -8.97
N GLY A 179 14.93 -14.01 -8.79
CA GLY A 179 14.59 -14.65 -7.52
C GLY A 179 15.66 -15.65 -7.09
N ASN A 180 16.21 -16.45 -8.02
CA ASN A 180 17.35 -17.34 -7.75
C ASN A 180 18.59 -16.55 -7.32
N ILE A 181 18.94 -15.45 -8.03
CA ILE A 181 20.09 -14.62 -7.68
C ILE A 181 19.89 -13.98 -6.30
N ALA A 182 18.71 -13.44 -6.01
CA ALA A 182 18.39 -12.83 -4.72
C ALA A 182 18.54 -13.84 -3.57
N ALA A 183 18.02 -15.06 -3.75
CA ALA A 183 18.12 -16.11 -2.75
C ALA A 183 19.57 -16.49 -2.45
N LEU A 184 20.40 -16.73 -3.48
CA LEU A 184 21.82 -17.04 -3.31
C LEU A 184 22.59 -15.87 -2.64
N SER A 185 22.25 -14.64 -3.01
CA SER A 185 22.87 -13.44 -2.43
C SER A 185 22.47 -13.27 -0.95
N ALA A 186 21.24 -13.60 -0.60
CA ALA A 186 20.79 -13.57 0.81
C ALA A 186 21.53 -14.63 1.65
N VAL A 187 21.74 -15.84 1.12
CA VAL A 187 22.55 -16.89 1.80
C VAL A 187 23.97 -16.39 2.02
N GLN A 188 24.65 -15.87 0.98
CA GLN A 188 25.98 -15.32 1.12
C GLN A 188 26.11 -14.16 2.11
N TYR A 189 25.04 -13.38 2.27
CA TYR A 189 24.97 -12.32 3.29
C TYR A 189 24.88 -12.91 4.69
N LEU A 190 24.02 -13.91 4.87
CA LEU A 190 23.81 -14.57 6.17
C LEU A 190 25.05 -15.31 6.66
N ASP A 191 25.85 -15.88 5.77
CA ASP A 191 27.11 -16.56 6.09
C ASP A 191 28.20 -15.61 6.66
N LYS A 192 28.00 -14.28 6.51
CA LYS A 192 28.97 -13.27 6.94
C LYS A 192 28.61 -12.58 8.25
N ILE A 193 27.44 -12.84 8.78
CA ILE A 193 26.93 -12.23 10.03
C ILE A 193 26.64 -13.30 11.10
#